data_3d2cc4c3be6999a31d84e3a7da15f90d
#
_entry.id   3d2cc4c3be6999a31d84e3a7da15f90d
#
_cell.length_a   1.000
_cell.length_b   1.000
_cell.length_c   1.000
_cell.angle_alpha   90.00
_cell.angle_beta   90.00
_cell.angle_gamma   90.00
#
_symmetry.space_group_name_H-M   'P 1'
#
loop_
_entity.id
_entity.type
_entity.pdbx_description
1 polymer ?
#
loop_
_entity_poly.entity_id
_entity_poly.type
_entity_poly.pdbx_seq_one_letter_code
_entity_poly.pdbx_strand_id
1 'polypeptide(L)'
;MCEMGFFVNNGEYQINPHLAMCNKEIDIVGSWDYSAEDYPKTVAFLKQCREMNIPIEDLITHSFPLDKMNEAMETNVAQKGIKICYINE
;
A
#
# COMPACT_ATOMS: atom_id res chain seq x y z
N MET A 1 7.81 -1.99 -13.38
CA MET A 1 6.61 -2.26 -12.55
C MET A 1 7.05 -3.06 -11.33
N CYS A 2 6.65 -2.64 -10.14
CA CYS A 2 6.90 -3.39 -8.91
C CYS A 2 5.58 -4.01 -8.43
N GLU A 3 5.60 -5.31 -8.17
CA GLU A 3 4.43 -6.05 -7.69
C GLU A 3 4.66 -6.48 -6.23
N MET A 4 3.77 -6.03 -5.34
CA MET A 4 3.82 -6.28 -3.90
C MET A 4 2.53 -6.91 -3.35
N GLY A 5 1.56 -7.22 -4.20
CA GLY A 5 0.19 -7.52 -3.76
C GLY A 5 -0.20 -9.00 -3.69
N PHE A 6 0.54 -9.91 -4.30
CA PHE A 6 0.18 -11.32 -4.37
C PHE A 6 0.67 -12.13 -3.17
N PHE A 7 0.04 -11.95 -2.01
CA PHE A 7 0.45 -12.65 -0.77
C PHE A 7 -0.10 -14.08 -0.65
N VAL A 8 -1.08 -14.45 -1.47
CA VAL A 8 -1.71 -15.77 -1.44
C VAL A 8 -1.54 -16.43 -2.80
N ASN A 9 -1.11 -17.69 -2.79
CA ASN A 9 -1.07 -18.50 -4.01
C ASN A 9 -2.49 -18.95 -4.37
N ASN A 10 -3.11 -18.23 -5.30
CA ASN A 10 -4.45 -18.53 -5.83
C ASN A 10 -4.40 -19.27 -7.18
N GLY A 11 -3.26 -19.88 -7.50
CA GLY A 11 -3.04 -20.60 -8.74
C GLY A 11 -2.30 -19.78 -9.81
N GLU A 12 -2.36 -20.26 -11.04
CA GLU A 12 -1.63 -19.70 -12.17
C GLU A 12 -2.55 -18.86 -13.06
N TYR A 13 -1.99 -17.89 -13.76
CA TYR A 13 -2.66 -17.15 -14.81
C TYR A 13 -1.77 -17.03 -16.05
N GLN A 14 -2.39 -16.90 -17.20
CA GLN A 14 -1.67 -16.75 -18.46
C GLN A 14 -1.34 -15.28 -18.73
N ILE A 15 -0.11 -15.03 -19.15
CA ILE A 15 0.34 -13.72 -19.58
C ILE A 15 0.92 -13.82 -21.00
N ASN A 16 0.64 -12.82 -21.83
CA ASN A 16 1.33 -12.67 -23.12
C ASN A 16 2.57 -11.77 -22.90
N PRO A 17 3.79 -12.33 -22.87
CA PRO A 17 4.99 -11.54 -22.57
C PRO A 17 5.24 -10.43 -23.58
N HIS A 18 4.89 -10.64 -24.85
CA HIS A 18 5.06 -9.61 -25.88
C HIS A 18 4.24 -8.36 -25.58
N LEU A 19 2.95 -8.53 -25.27
CA LEU A 19 2.05 -7.40 -24.99
C LEU A 19 2.23 -6.82 -23.58
N ALA A 20 2.60 -7.67 -22.62
CA ALA A 20 2.68 -7.25 -21.23
C ALA A 20 4.01 -6.56 -20.88
N MET A 21 5.10 -6.98 -21.51
CA MET A 21 6.45 -6.56 -21.13
C MET A 21 7.28 -6.08 -22.33
N CYS A 22 7.50 -6.95 -23.35
CA CYS A 22 8.54 -6.71 -24.34
C CYS A 22 8.30 -5.49 -25.21
N ASN A 23 7.09 -5.31 -25.74
CA ASN A 23 6.78 -4.16 -26.61
C ASN A 23 6.66 -2.83 -25.84
N LYS A 24 6.69 -2.88 -24.53
CA LYS A 24 6.63 -1.70 -23.65
C LYS A 24 7.94 -1.43 -22.92
N GLU A 25 8.94 -2.32 -23.11
CA GLU A 25 10.23 -2.25 -22.43
C GLU A 25 10.09 -2.12 -20.90
N ILE A 26 9.20 -2.96 -20.29
CA ILE A 26 8.88 -2.92 -18.88
C ILE A 26 9.62 -4.03 -18.12
N ASP A 27 10.31 -3.66 -17.05
CA ASP A 27 10.78 -4.58 -16.03
C ASP A 27 9.68 -4.89 -15.02
N ILE A 28 9.51 -6.17 -14.69
CA ILE A 28 8.62 -6.62 -13.61
C ILE A 28 9.49 -7.09 -12.45
N VAL A 29 9.35 -6.44 -11.31
CA VAL A 29 10.11 -6.75 -10.09
C VAL A 29 9.14 -7.17 -9.01
N GLY A 30 9.32 -8.38 -8.48
CA GLY A 30 8.59 -8.83 -7.30
C GLY A 30 9.21 -8.26 -6.02
N SER A 31 8.37 -7.86 -5.08
CA SER A 31 8.80 -7.47 -3.74
C SER A 31 7.97 -8.20 -2.71
N TRP A 32 8.64 -8.84 -1.77
CA TRP A 32 8.00 -9.58 -0.70
C TRP A 32 8.32 -8.94 0.64
N ASP A 33 7.27 -8.37 1.27
CA ASP A 33 7.35 -7.80 2.61
C ASP A 33 8.44 -6.70 2.75
N TYR A 34 8.90 -6.45 3.96
CA TYR A 34 9.92 -5.47 4.29
C TYR A 34 10.88 -6.04 5.34
N SER A 35 12.10 -5.52 5.37
CA SER A 35 13.14 -5.88 6.33
C SER A 35 13.30 -4.83 7.43
N ALA A 36 14.03 -5.16 8.49
CA ALA A 36 14.33 -4.22 9.56
C ALA A 36 15.06 -2.95 9.05
N GLU A 37 15.81 -3.07 7.97
CA GLU A 37 16.54 -1.95 7.34
C GLU A 37 15.61 -0.94 6.64
N ASP A 38 14.37 -1.32 6.34
CA ASP A 38 13.42 -0.45 5.64
C ASP A 38 12.76 0.55 6.59
N TYR A 39 12.72 0.27 7.90
CA TYR A 39 12.14 1.18 8.88
C TYR A 39 12.86 2.54 8.92
N PRO A 40 14.19 2.63 9.08
CA PRO A 40 14.87 3.93 9.07
C PRO A 40 14.74 4.63 7.72
N LYS A 41 14.72 3.91 6.61
CA LYS A 41 14.51 4.49 5.27
C LYS A 41 13.11 5.09 5.15
N THR A 42 12.09 4.39 5.66
CA THR A 42 10.71 4.88 5.67
C THR A 42 10.58 6.15 6.49
N VAL A 43 11.18 6.19 7.69
CA VAL A 43 11.16 7.40 8.52
C VAL A 43 11.86 8.57 7.83
N ALA A 44 13.01 8.33 7.17
CA ALA A 44 13.71 9.35 6.41
C ALA A 44 12.85 9.87 5.23
N PHE A 45 12.19 8.97 4.51
CA PHE A 45 11.27 9.31 3.44
C PHE A 45 10.10 10.17 3.93
N LEU A 46 9.46 9.81 5.05
CA LEU A 46 8.36 10.59 5.63
C LEU A 46 8.81 12.01 6.04
N LYS A 47 10.02 12.15 6.61
CA LYS A 47 10.60 13.46 6.91
C LYS A 47 10.80 14.30 5.64
N GLN A 48 11.34 13.70 4.59
CA GLN A 48 11.53 14.37 3.31
C GLN A 48 10.19 14.80 2.69
N CYS A 49 9.17 13.95 2.74
CA CYS A 49 7.82 14.32 2.29
C CYS A 49 7.30 15.55 3.02
N ARG A 50 7.49 15.62 4.33
CA ARG A 50 7.09 16.78 5.14
C ARG A 50 7.86 18.04 4.76
N GLU A 51 9.17 17.95 4.56
CA GLU A 51 10.01 19.09 4.12
C GLU A 51 9.62 19.60 2.73
N MET A 52 9.17 18.71 1.86
CA MET A 52 8.69 19.04 0.50
C MET A 52 7.21 19.45 0.46
N ASN A 53 6.52 19.51 1.59
CA ASN A 53 5.08 19.77 1.70
C ASN A 53 4.24 18.78 0.87
N ILE A 54 4.63 17.51 0.82
CA ILE A 54 3.84 16.44 0.23
C ILE A 54 2.86 15.95 1.29
N PRO A 55 1.53 16.07 1.09
CA PRO A 55 0.53 15.76 2.10
C PRO A 55 0.31 14.25 2.23
N ILE A 56 1.30 13.53 2.75
CA ILE A 56 1.25 12.07 2.86
C ILE A 56 0.22 11.60 3.89
N GLU A 57 -0.12 12.44 4.85
CA GLU A 57 -1.18 12.23 5.84
C GLU A 57 -2.58 12.14 5.22
N ASP A 58 -2.81 12.71 4.04
CA ASP A 58 -4.07 12.60 3.30
C ASP A 58 -4.37 11.15 2.86
N LEU A 59 -3.37 10.27 2.91
CA LEU A 59 -3.59 8.83 2.72
C LEU A 59 -4.44 8.23 3.85
N ILE A 60 -4.41 8.81 5.05
CA ILE A 60 -5.29 8.43 6.17
C ILE A 60 -6.65 9.08 5.94
N THR A 61 -7.52 8.39 5.26
CA THR A 61 -8.83 8.94 4.85
C THR A 61 -9.90 8.84 5.93
N HIS A 62 -9.74 7.90 6.86
CA HIS A 62 -10.70 7.68 7.94
C HIS A 62 -9.97 7.32 9.23
N SER A 63 -10.47 7.85 10.34
CA SER A 63 -9.99 7.52 11.68
C SER A 63 -11.17 7.21 12.59
N PHE A 64 -11.08 6.13 13.34
CA PHE A 64 -12.13 5.64 14.23
C PHE A 64 -11.57 5.39 15.63
N PRO A 65 -12.31 5.69 16.69
CA PRO A 65 -11.99 5.20 18.03
C PRO A 65 -12.22 3.68 18.09
N LEU A 66 -11.62 3.03 19.09
CA LEU A 66 -11.60 1.57 19.17
C LEU A 66 -12.99 0.95 19.34
N ASP A 67 -13.91 1.63 20.00
CA ASP A 67 -15.31 1.20 20.19
C ASP A 67 -16.12 1.17 18.88
N LYS A 68 -15.63 1.85 17.82
CA LYS A 68 -16.21 1.86 16.47
C LYS A 68 -15.49 0.94 15.47
N MET A 69 -14.84 -0.10 15.97
CA MET A 69 -14.10 -1.05 15.13
C MET A 69 -14.97 -1.66 14.01
N ASN A 70 -16.23 -1.98 14.30
CA ASN A 70 -17.12 -2.56 13.29
C ASN A 70 -17.38 -1.58 12.14
N GLU A 71 -17.63 -0.29 12.44
CA GLU A 71 -17.82 0.74 11.41
C GLU A 71 -16.55 0.90 10.54
N ALA A 72 -15.37 0.85 11.16
CA ALA A 72 -14.10 0.89 10.44
C ALA A 72 -13.93 -0.30 9.50
N MET A 73 -14.27 -1.51 9.95
CA MET A 73 -14.22 -2.72 9.13
C MET A 73 -15.21 -2.66 7.96
N GLU A 74 -16.44 -2.20 8.19
CA GLU A 74 -17.45 -2.02 7.14
C GLU A 74 -16.98 -1.00 6.10
N THR A 75 -16.37 0.10 6.53
CA THR A 75 -15.80 1.13 5.65
C THR A 75 -14.68 0.55 4.78
N ASN A 76 -13.83 -0.31 5.36
CA ASN A 76 -12.75 -0.98 4.64
C ASN A 76 -13.28 -1.99 3.62
N VAL A 77 -14.20 -2.84 4.01
CA VAL A 77 -14.83 -3.83 3.12
C VAL A 77 -15.58 -3.15 1.96
N ALA A 78 -16.23 -2.02 2.24
CA ALA A 78 -16.88 -1.21 1.22
C ALA A 78 -15.92 -0.41 0.32
N GLN A 79 -14.60 -0.52 0.54
CA GLN A 79 -13.55 0.17 -0.23
C GLN A 79 -13.74 1.70 -0.29
N LYS A 80 -14.24 2.29 0.80
CA LYS A 80 -14.52 3.74 0.87
C LYS A 80 -13.32 4.58 1.32
N GLY A 81 -12.23 3.93 1.75
CA GLY A 81 -11.03 4.60 2.24
C GLY A 81 -9.76 4.07 1.61
N ILE A 82 -8.71 4.89 1.62
CA ILE A 82 -7.35 4.49 1.22
C ILE A 82 -6.65 3.83 2.42
N LYS A 83 -6.58 4.56 3.53
CA LYS A 83 -6.03 4.06 4.80
C LYS A 83 -7.00 4.38 5.92
N ILE A 84 -7.36 3.36 6.68
CA ILE A 84 -8.27 3.47 7.82
C ILE A 84 -7.47 3.19 9.08
N CYS A 85 -7.48 4.12 10.02
CA CYS A 85 -6.70 4.06 11.24
C CYS A 85 -7.59 4.05 12.48
N TYR A 86 -7.11 3.41 13.54
CA TYR A 86 -7.66 3.58 14.89
C TYR A 86 -6.87 4.64 15.63
N ILE A 87 -7.57 5.48 16.36
CA ILE A 87 -7.00 6.48 17.24
C ILE A 87 -7.37 6.18 18.68
N ASN A 88 -6.40 6.29 19.58
CA ASN A 88 -6.63 6.33 21.02
C ASN A 88 -6.92 7.78 21.39
N GLU A 89 -8.11 8.04 21.90
CA GLU A 89 -8.44 9.29 22.57
C GLU A 89 -8.08 9.24 24.05
#